data_7c4dedaaa063a39b54c9fd4f25ac6e01
#
_entry.id   7c4dedaaa063a39b54c9fd4f25ac6e01
#
_cell.length_a   1.000
_cell.length_b   1.000
_cell.length_c   1.000
_cell.angle_alpha   90.00
_cell.angle_beta   90.00
_cell.angle_gamma   90.00
#
_symmetry.space_group_name_H-M   'P 1'
#
loop_
_entity.id
_entity.type
_entity.pdbx_description
1 polymer ?
#
loop_
_entity_poly.entity_id
_entity_poly.type
_entity_poly.pdbx_seq_one_letter_code
_entity_poly.pdbx_strand_id
1 'polypeptide(L)'
;SFTDLALAGPKALDYTFVGLKNYGKLLADRNFHHSLLLTIEYTVFTNIGQFTLGLIAALILNRRKVFGQNFLLAVIVLPMVIPGITQALIWSSMLGAKEFGTLNRLIGVFGFEPVLWTRTLPMLSIVLVNFWNNSGFAMILFLAGLESIPKEVLESATMDGANGWQQ
;
A
#
# COMPACT_ATOMS: atom_id res chain seq x y z
N SER A 1 25.42 -10.08 9.35
CA SER A 1 26.85 -9.77 9.28
C SER A 1 27.68 -11.03 9.51
N PHE A 2 28.87 -11.09 8.92
CA PHE A 2 29.79 -12.23 9.02
C PHE A 2 30.72 -12.11 10.25
N THR A 3 30.51 -11.13 11.08
CA THR A 3 31.29 -10.86 12.28
C THR A 3 30.38 -10.84 13.52
N ASP A 4 30.96 -10.99 14.70
CA ASP A 4 30.26 -10.87 15.99
C ASP A 4 30.32 -9.46 16.57
N LEU A 5 30.52 -8.45 15.69
CA LEU A 5 30.50 -7.02 16.05
C LEU A 5 29.24 -6.67 16.83
N ALA A 6 29.38 -6.05 17.98
CA ALA A 6 28.30 -5.50 18.79
C ALA A 6 28.32 -3.97 18.73
N LEU A 7 27.15 -3.32 18.85
CA LEU A 7 27.05 -1.86 18.84
C LEU A 7 27.59 -1.20 20.13
N ALA A 8 27.71 -2.00 21.20
CA ALA A 8 28.26 -1.56 22.49
C ALA A 8 28.91 -2.73 23.22
N GLY A 9 29.79 -2.44 24.17
CA GLY A 9 30.51 -3.42 24.98
C GLY A 9 31.86 -3.82 24.39
N PRO A 10 32.55 -4.82 24.98
CA PRO A 10 33.91 -5.23 24.61
C PRO A 10 34.05 -5.62 23.12
N LYS A 11 33.01 -6.19 22.54
CA LYS A 11 32.98 -6.62 21.11
C LYS A 11 32.71 -5.51 20.10
N ALA A 12 32.56 -4.26 20.57
CA ALA A 12 32.45 -3.10 19.67
C ALA A 12 33.83 -2.72 19.09
N LEU A 13 34.91 -3.04 19.79
CA LEU A 13 36.29 -2.72 19.39
C LEU A 13 37.07 -3.98 18.95
N ASP A 14 36.68 -5.17 19.46
CA ASP A 14 37.32 -6.43 19.18
C ASP A 14 36.27 -7.45 18.66
N TYR A 15 36.23 -7.62 17.35
CA TYR A 15 35.28 -8.47 16.67
C TYR A 15 35.98 -9.59 15.90
N THR A 16 35.34 -10.75 15.83
CA THR A 16 35.84 -11.92 15.10
C THR A 16 34.97 -12.27 13.92
N PHE A 17 35.59 -12.87 12.92
CA PHE A 17 34.86 -13.41 11.78
C PHE A 17 34.17 -14.73 12.17
N VAL A 18 32.84 -14.75 12.12
CA VAL A 18 32.01 -15.90 12.55
C VAL A 18 31.32 -16.60 11.39
N GLY A 19 31.61 -16.19 10.15
CA GLY A 19 31.00 -16.76 8.95
C GLY A 19 29.49 -16.66 8.97
N LEU A 20 28.79 -17.76 8.66
CA LEU A 20 27.34 -17.84 8.56
C LEU A 20 26.62 -18.09 9.89
N LYS A 21 27.33 -18.11 11.03
CA LYS A 21 26.73 -18.43 12.35
C LYS A 21 25.57 -17.51 12.73
N ASN A 22 25.67 -16.22 12.41
CA ASN A 22 24.60 -15.26 12.67
C ASN A 22 23.35 -15.52 11.83
N TYR A 23 23.52 -15.95 10.57
CA TYR A 23 22.40 -16.33 9.71
C TYR A 23 21.73 -17.62 10.20
N GLY A 24 22.50 -18.60 10.67
CA GLY A 24 21.95 -19.80 11.29
C GLY A 24 21.11 -19.49 12.52
N LYS A 25 21.59 -18.57 13.39
CA LYS A 25 20.82 -18.09 14.56
C LYS A 25 19.53 -17.38 14.12
N LEU A 26 19.61 -16.52 13.12
CA LEU A 26 18.45 -15.78 12.60
C LEU A 26 17.38 -16.73 12.04
N LEU A 27 17.81 -17.72 11.23
CA LEU A 27 16.91 -18.73 10.66
C LEU A 27 16.32 -19.68 11.71
N ALA A 28 16.94 -19.80 12.89
CA ALA A 28 16.37 -20.55 14.01
C ALA A 28 15.48 -19.70 14.94
N ASP A 29 15.44 -18.37 14.74
CA ASP A 29 14.67 -17.46 15.60
C ASP A 29 13.21 -17.43 15.19
N ARG A 30 12.32 -17.81 16.12
CA ARG A 30 10.87 -17.78 15.92
C ARG A 30 10.34 -16.36 15.66
N ASN A 31 10.94 -15.33 16.29
CA ASN A 31 10.51 -13.95 16.10
C ASN A 31 10.83 -13.48 14.69
N PHE A 32 11.97 -13.92 14.12
CA PHE A 32 12.31 -13.64 12.74
C PHE A 32 11.29 -14.22 11.76
N HIS A 33 10.91 -15.49 11.93
CA HIS A 33 9.89 -16.11 11.08
C HIS A 33 8.53 -15.41 11.19
N HIS A 34 8.14 -15.03 12.40
CA HIS A 34 6.90 -14.28 12.61
C HIS A 34 6.94 -12.91 11.91
N SER A 35 8.04 -12.17 12.07
CA SER A 35 8.23 -10.86 11.40
C SER A 35 8.25 -10.99 9.88
N LEU A 36 8.86 -12.05 9.35
CA LEU A 36 8.87 -12.34 7.92
C LEU A 36 7.46 -12.59 7.40
N LEU A 37 6.67 -13.37 8.13
CA LEU A 37 5.28 -13.67 7.77
C LEU A 37 4.42 -12.40 7.76
N LEU A 38 4.52 -11.56 8.79
CA LEU A 38 3.85 -10.26 8.83
C LEU A 38 4.27 -9.35 7.68
N THR A 39 5.55 -9.38 7.28
CA THR A 39 6.05 -8.60 6.15
C THR A 39 5.45 -9.08 4.84
N ILE A 40 5.33 -10.40 4.65
CA ILE A 40 4.71 -11.00 3.47
C ILE A 40 3.22 -10.63 3.41
N GLU A 41 2.49 -10.81 4.52
CA GLU A 41 1.08 -10.44 4.62
C GLU A 41 0.86 -8.97 4.27
N TYR A 42 1.61 -8.08 4.92
CA TYR A 42 1.55 -6.64 4.66
C TYR A 42 1.81 -6.33 3.18
N THR A 43 2.88 -6.89 2.61
CA THR A 43 3.26 -6.66 1.21
C THR A 43 2.19 -7.14 0.24
N VAL A 44 1.64 -8.32 0.46
CA VAL A 44 0.59 -8.89 -0.41
C VAL A 44 -0.68 -8.04 -0.35
N PHE A 45 -1.18 -7.76 0.85
CA PHE A 45 -2.43 -7.01 1.00
C PHE A 45 -2.32 -5.57 0.51
N THR A 46 -1.21 -4.89 0.79
CA THR A 46 -1.02 -3.52 0.29
C THR A 46 -0.91 -3.47 -1.22
N ASN A 47 -0.16 -4.38 -1.85
CA ASN A 47 -0.03 -4.41 -3.31
C ASN A 47 -1.35 -4.76 -3.99
N ILE A 48 -2.10 -5.75 -3.49
CA ILE A 48 -3.44 -6.07 -4.01
C ILE A 48 -4.34 -4.83 -3.94
N GLY A 49 -4.39 -4.17 -2.78
CA GLY A 49 -5.22 -2.98 -2.59
C GLY A 49 -4.84 -1.83 -3.53
N GLN A 50 -3.57 -1.43 -3.53
CA GLN A 50 -3.10 -0.28 -4.32
C GLN A 50 -3.19 -0.52 -5.84
N PHE A 51 -2.86 -1.72 -6.32
CA PHE A 51 -2.95 -2.02 -7.75
C PHE A 51 -4.40 -2.13 -8.21
N THR A 52 -5.27 -2.74 -7.41
CA THR A 52 -6.70 -2.83 -7.73
C THR A 52 -7.33 -1.44 -7.82
N LEU A 53 -7.12 -0.59 -6.81
CA LEU A 53 -7.65 0.78 -6.83
C LEU A 53 -7.01 1.61 -7.93
N GLY A 54 -5.69 1.52 -8.12
CA GLY A 54 -4.97 2.22 -9.17
C GLY A 54 -5.45 1.84 -10.56
N LEU A 55 -5.63 0.54 -10.82
CA LEU A 55 -6.15 0.06 -12.11
C LEU A 55 -7.59 0.50 -12.37
N ILE A 56 -8.47 0.37 -11.37
CA ILE A 56 -9.87 0.83 -11.49
C ILE A 56 -9.90 2.33 -11.81
N ALA A 57 -9.11 3.12 -11.09
CA ALA A 57 -9.03 4.56 -11.31
C ALA A 57 -8.47 4.89 -12.71
N ALA A 58 -7.42 4.19 -13.16
CA ALA A 58 -6.85 4.36 -14.49
C ALA A 58 -7.85 4.02 -15.59
N LEU A 59 -8.57 2.90 -15.47
CA LEU A 59 -9.60 2.50 -16.43
C LEU A 59 -10.76 3.50 -16.53
N ILE A 60 -11.16 4.08 -15.38
CA ILE A 60 -12.19 5.13 -15.36
C ILE A 60 -11.66 6.39 -16.07
N LEU A 61 -10.45 6.83 -15.73
CA LEU A 61 -9.84 8.05 -16.26
C LEU A 61 -9.42 7.93 -17.72
N ASN A 62 -9.10 6.73 -18.21
CA ASN A 62 -8.77 6.48 -19.61
C ASN A 62 -9.99 6.60 -20.54
N ARG A 63 -11.22 6.55 -19.99
CA ARG A 63 -12.43 6.74 -20.80
C ARG A 63 -12.55 8.19 -21.23
N ARG A 64 -12.77 8.41 -22.53
CA ARG A 64 -13.04 9.75 -23.08
C ARG A 64 -14.31 10.31 -22.46
N LYS A 65 -14.28 11.56 -21.94
CA LYS A 65 -15.42 12.32 -21.40
C LYS A 65 -15.86 11.94 -19.97
N VAL A 66 -14.93 11.69 -19.06
CA VAL A 66 -15.29 11.68 -17.64
C VAL A 66 -15.46 13.12 -17.16
N PHE A 67 -16.67 13.46 -16.70
CA PHE A 67 -16.92 14.77 -16.08
C PHE A 67 -16.04 14.92 -14.83
N GLY A 68 -15.29 16.03 -14.73
CA GLY A 68 -14.42 16.29 -13.59
C GLY A 68 -13.14 15.42 -13.57
N GLN A 69 -12.69 14.88 -14.70
CA GLN A 69 -11.50 14.02 -14.81
C GLN A 69 -10.28 14.63 -14.09
N ASN A 70 -9.98 15.90 -14.31
CA ASN A 70 -8.84 16.57 -13.67
C ASN A 70 -9.00 16.67 -12.15
N PHE A 71 -10.22 16.86 -11.66
CA PHE A 71 -10.52 16.87 -10.24
C PHE A 71 -10.33 15.49 -9.61
N LEU A 72 -10.85 14.44 -10.25
CA LEU A 72 -10.66 13.05 -9.79
C LEU A 72 -9.18 12.67 -9.75
N LEU A 73 -8.43 13.03 -10.79
CA LEU A 73 -6.98 12.81 -10.85
C LEU A 73 -6.28 13.52 -9.69
N ALA A 74 -6.60 14.79 -9.45
CA ALA A 74 -6.03 15.57 -8.36
C ALA A 74 -6.34 14.93 -6.98
N VAL A 75 -7.57 14.49 -6.74
CA VAL A 75 -7.99 13.85 -5.47
C VAL A 75 -7.24 12.53 -5.23
N ILE A 76 -7.05 11.72 -6.28
CA ILE A 76 -6.38 10.41 -6.15
C ILE A 76 -4.86 10.58 -5.97
N VAL A 77 -4.26 11.62 -6.57
CA VAL A 77 -2.82 11.90 -6.46
C VAL A 77 -2.48 12.67 -5.18
N LEU A 78 -3.43 13.42 -4.62
CA LEU A 78 -3.22 14.25 -3.43
C LEU A 78 -2.51 13.52 -2.27
N PRO A 79 -2.90 12.29 -1.90
CA PRO A 79 -2.27 11.57 -0.79
C PRO A 79 -0.74 11.41 -0.95
N MET A 80 -0.29 11.18 -2.17
CA MET A 80 1.12 10.97 -2.48
C MET A 80 1.99 12.23 -2.25
N VAL A 81 1.39 13.42 -2.33
CA VAL A 81 2.09 14.71 -2.18
C VAL A 81 2.17 15.15 -0.72
N ILE A 82 1.32 14.61 0.15
CA ILE A 82 1.27 14.99 1.57
C ILE A 82 2.53 14.46 2.29
N PRO A 83 3.27 15.30 3.05
CA PRO A 83 4.41 14.83 3.83
C PRO A 83 4.03 13.73 4.83
N GLY A 84 4.90 12.71 5.00
CA GLY A 84 4.62 11.52 5.81
C GLY A 84 4.23 11.83 7.26
N ILE A 85 4.84 12.85 7.89
CA ILE A 85 4.47 13.28 9.25
C ILE A 85 3.03 13.78 9.29
N THR A 86 2.63 14.60 8.32
CA THR A 86 1.25 15.10 8.21
C THR A 86 0.27 13.96 7.99
N GLN A 87 0.62 12.99 7.13
CA GLN A 87 -0.19 11.78 6.94
C GLN A 87 -0.35 11.00 8.25
N ALA A 88 0.73 10.80 9.01
CA ALA A 88 0.67 10.10 10.28
C ALA A 88 -0.28 10.80 11.28
N LEU A 89 -0.28 12.13 11.34
CA LEU A 89 -1.18 12.90 12.19
C LEU A 89 -2.65 12.79 11.72
N ILE A 90 -2.89 12.88 10.42
CA ILE A 90 -4.24 12.73 9.84
C ILE A 90 -4.78 11.34 10.17
N TRP A 91 -4.01 10.28 9.88
CA TRP A 91 -4.47 8.92 10.12
C TRP A 91 -4.57 8.55 11.59
N SER A 92 -3.70 9.08 12.47
CA SER A 92 -3.85 8.90 13.91
C SER A 92 -5.14 9.50 14.44
N SER A 93 -5.57 10.65 13.89
CA SER A 93 -6.87 11.25 14.20
C SER A 93 -8.04 10.45 13.62
N MET A 94 -7.91 9.99 12.36
CA MET A 94 -8.97 9.19 11.71
C MET A 94 -9.20 7.84 12.37
N LEU A 95 -8.10 7.16 12.77
CA LEU A 95 -8.10 5.86 13.45
C LEU A 95 -8.24 6.00 14.98
N GLY A 96 -8.53 7.20 15.47
CA GLY A 96 -8.69 7.49 16.89
C GLY A 96 -9.68 6.56 17.57
N ALA A 97 -9.42 6.30 18.86
CA ALA A 97 -10.23 5.40 19.67
C ALA A 97 -11.65 5.96 19.90
N LYS A 98 -12.61 5.07 20.06
CA LYS A 98 -14.01 5.38 20.37
C LYS A 98 -14.64 6.36 19.35
N GLU A 99 -15.53 7.23 19.82
CA GLU A 99 -16.28 8.19 19.02
C GLU A 99 -15.44 9.38 18.50
N PHE A 100 -14.20 9.53 18.97
CA PHE A 100 -13.32 10.63 18.54
C PHE A 100 -12.71 10.37 17.16
N GLY A 101 -12.56 9.11 16.74
CA GLY A 101 -12.04 8.78 15.43
C GLY A 101 -13.05 9.02 14.32
N THR A 102 -12.62 9.70 13.24
CA THR A 102 -13.50 9.99 12.09
C THR A 102 -14.05 8.70 11.46
N LEU A 103 -13.25 7.64 11.36
CA LEU A 103 -13.70 6.34 10.85
C LEU A 103 -14.74 5.69 11.77
N ASN A 104 -14.59 5.82 13.08
CA ASN A 104 -15.57 5.29 14.04
C ASN A 104 -16.90 6.04 13.95
N ARG A 105 -16.86 7.37 13.73
CA ARG A 105 -18.08 8.13 13.46
C ARG A 105 -18.76 7.68 12.18
N LEU A 106 -17.98 7.44 11.13
CA LEU A 106 -18.52 7.00 9.85
C LEU A 106 -19.21 5.63 9.96
N ILE A 107 -18.54 4.64 10.57
CA ILE A 107 -19.14 3.31 10.76
C ILE A 107 -20.31 3.33 11.74
N GLY A 108 -20.28 4.24 12.73
CA GLY A 108 -21.38 4.47 13.69
C GLY A 108 -22.68 4.91 13.01
N VAL A 109 -22.61 5.66 11.90
CA VAL A 109 -23.79 6.03 11.09
C VAL A 109 -24.51 4.78 10.56
N PHE A 110 -23.77 3.69 10.30
CA PHE A 110 -24.31 2.40 9.87
C PHE A 110 -24.65 1.45 11.02
N GLY A 111 -24.57 1.93 12.28
CA GLY A 111 -24.90 1.14 13.47
C GLY A 111 -23.80 0.20 13.96
N PHE A 112 -22.57 0.34 13.48
CA PHE A 112 -21.45 -0.46 13.95
C PHE A 112 -20.82 0.11 15.22
N GLU A 113 -20.37 -0.79 16.12
CA GLU A 113 -19.64 -0.42 17.33
C GLU A 113 -18.27 0.19 17.02
N PRO A 114 -17.78 1.14 17.84
CA PRO A 114 -16.47 1.74 17.68
C PRO A 114 -15.34 0.71 17.78
N VAL A 115 -14.43 0.74 16.83
CA VAL A 115 -13.29 -0.17 16.73
C VAL A 115 -12.01 0.50 17.24
N LEU A 116 -11.19 -0.23 17.98
CA LEU A 116 -9.84 0.18 18.37
C LEU A 116 -8.85 -0.20 17.26
N TRP A 117 -8.92 0.48 16.11
CA TRP A 117 -8.27 0.14 14.86
C TRP A 117 -6.82 -0.32 15.01
N THR A 118 -5.98 0.49 15.63
CA THR A 118 -4.55 0.22 15.79
C THR A 118 -4.23 -0.90 16.78
N ARG A 119 -5.18 -1.24 17.67
CA ARG A 119 -5.00 -2.27 18.70
C ARG A 119 -5.61 -3.61 18.31
N THR A 120 -6.83 -3.60 17.77
CA THR A 120 -7.55 -4.83 17.42
C THR A 120 -7.29 -5.28 16.00
N LEU A 121 -7.05 -4.34 15.08
CA LEU A 121 -6.84 -4.58 13.66
C LEU A 121 -5.58 -3.86 13.12
N PRO A 122 -4.39 -4.06 13.74
CA PRO A 122 -3.20 -3.30 13.39
C PRO A 122 -2.79 -3.51 11.92
N MET A 123 -2.81 -4.75 11.43
CA MET A 123 -2.46 -5.06 10.04
C MET A 123 -3.39 -4.36 9.06
N LEU A 124 -4.71 -4.45 9.28
CA LEU A 124 -5.69 -3.76 8.44
C LEU A 124 -5.48 -2.24 8.45
N SER A 125 -5.20 -1.66 9.62
CA SER A 125 -4.97 -0.23 9.76
C SER A 125 -3.80 0.26 8.92
N ILE A 126 -2.64 -0.40 9.00
CA ILE A 126 -1.45 -0.01 8.21
C ILE A 126 -1.61 -0.30 6.73
N VAL A 127 -2.32 -1.38 6.36
CA VAL A 127 -2.65 -1.70 4.97
C VAL A 127 -3.54 -0.63 4.37
N LEU A 128 -4.61 -0.21 5.06
CA LEU A 128 -5.51 0.86 4.63
C LEU A 128 -4.78 2.18 4.37
N VAL A 129 -3.92 2.59 5.30
CA VAL A 129 -3.10 3.80 5.14
C VAL A 129 -2.20 3.70 3.92
N ASN A 130 -1.52 2.57 3.78
CA ASN A 130 -0.52 2.37 2.73
C ASN A 130 -1.15 2.34 1.33
N PHE A 131 -2.20 1.54 1.11
CA PHE A 131 -2.78 1.47 -0.22
C PHE A 131 -3.46 2.79 -0.63
N TRP A 132 -4.08 3.51 0.32
CA TRP A 132 -4.62 4.84 0.04
C TRP A 132 -3.53 5.81 -0.42
N ASN A 133 -2.37 5.79 0.24
CA ASN A 133 -1.25 6.65 -0.10
C ASN A 133 -0.63 6.32 -1.47
N ASN A 134 -0.51 5.04 -1.81
CA ASN A 134 0.21 4.58 -3.00
C ASN A 134 -0.69 4.29 -4.20
N SER A 135 -2.02 4.27 -4.05
CA SER A 135 -2.95 4.01 -5.16
C SER A 135 -2.84 5.05 -6.29
N GLY A 136 -2.53 6.32 -5.95
CA GLY A 136 -2.31 7.38 -6.93
C GLY A 136 -1.11 7.10 -7.85
N PHE A 137 0.00 6.62 -7.29
CA PHE A 137 1.16 6.24 -8.08
C PHE A 137 0.86 5.05 -9.01
N ALA A 138 0.19 4.03 -8.49
CA ALA A 138 -0.23 2.87 -9.29
C ALA A 138 -1.18 3.30 -10.43
N MET A 139 -2.12 4.20 -10.15
CA MET A 139 -3.02 4.77 -11.16
C MET A 139 -2.25 5.47 -12.29
N ILE A 140 -1.27 6.31 -11.97
CA ILE A 140 -0.46 7.03 -12.98
C ILE A 140 0.27 6.03 -13.88
N LEU A 141 0.88 4.98 -13.30
CA LEU A 141 1.58 3.96 -14.07
C LEU A 141 0.64 3.19 -15.00
N PHE A 142 -0.52 2.77 -14.50
CA PHE A 142 -1.51 2.08 -15.32
C PHE A 142 -2.09 2.98 -16.41
N LEU A 143 -2.37 4.25 -16.07
CA LEU A 143 -2.90 5.21 -17.04
C LEU A 143 -1.89 5.45 -18.18
N ALA A 144 -0.61 5.66 -17.84
CA ALA A 144 0.44 5.80 -18.85
C ALA A 144 0.59 4.54 -19.71
N GLY A 145 0.47 3.35 -19.11
CA GLY A 145 0.47 2.08 -19.84
C GLY A 145 -0.72 1.98 -20.81
N LEU A 146 -1.92 2.32 -20.36
CA LEU A 146 -3.12 2.30 -21.19
C LEU A 146 -3.05 3.33 -22.35
N GLU A 147 -2.53 4.52 -22.07
CA GLU A 147 -2.37 5.56 -23.11
C GLU A 147 -1.26 5.23 -24.13
N SER A 148 -0.32 4.36 -23.79
CA SER A 148 0.74 3.92 -24.71
C SER A 148 0.27 2.92 -25.78
N ILE A 149 -0.94 2.36 -25.63
CA ILE A 149 -1.50 1.40 -26.60
C ILE A 149 -1.92 2.16 -27.88
N PRO A 150 -1.35 1.82 -29.05
CA PRO A 150 -1.75 2.45 -30.31
C PRO A 150 -3.23 2.22 -30.61
N LYS A 151 -3.90 3.26 -31.11
CA LYS A 151 -5.34 3.18 -31.44
C LYS A 151 -5.62 2.12 -32.50
N GLU A 152 -4.71 1.94 -33.42
CA GLU A 152 -4.80 0.96 -34.52
C GLU A 152 -4.94 -0.48 -33.99
N VAL A 153 -4.30 -0.77 -32.83
CA VAL A 153 -4.43 -2.08 -32.17
C VAL A 153 -5.83 -2.28 -31.62
N LEU A 154 -6.40 -1.25 -30.97
CA LEU A 154 -7.77 -1.30 -30.45
C LEU A 154 -8.82 -1.36 -31.57
N GLU A 155 -8.59 -0.63 -32.67
CA GLU A 155 -9.45 -0.67 -33.87
C GLU A 155 -9.41 -2.05 -34.51
N SER A 156 -8.24 -2.66 -34.68
CA SER A 156 -8.09 -4.03 -35.16
C SER A 156 -8.83 -5.04 -34.29
N ALA A 157 -8.67 -4.96 -32.99
CA ALA A 157 -9.38 -5.83 -32.02
C ALA A 157 -10.91 -5.66 -32.16
N THR A 158 -11.39 -4.43 -32.39
CA THR A 158 -12.82 -4.17 -32.63
C THR A 158 -13.30 -4.82 -33.92
N MET A 159 -12.50 -4.76 -34.98
CA MET A 159 -12.82 -5.41 -36.26
C MET A 159 -12.86 -6.94 -36.12
N ASP A 160 -12.04 -7.51 -35.28
CA ASP A 160 -12.03 -8.94 -34.92
C ASP A 160 -13.17 -9.35 -33.97
N GLY A 161 -14.05 -8.40 -33.58
CA GLY A 161 -15.24 -8.64 -32.77
C GLY A 161 -14.96 -8.65 -31.25
N ALA A 162 -13.79 -8.18 -30.79
CA ALA A 162 -13.49 -8.08 -29.37
C ALA A 162 -14.45 -7.11 -28.66
N ASN A 163 -15.00 -7.56 -27.54
CA ASN A 163 -15.81 -6.69 -26.67
C ASN A 163 -14.92 -5.83 -25.76
N GLY A 164 -15.51 -4.87 -25.01
CA GLY A 164 -14.77 -3.93 -24.17
C GLY A 164 -13.97 -4.55 -23.01
N TRP A 165 -14.12 -5.86 -22.73
CA TRP A 165 -13.30 -6.60 -21.76
C TRP A 165 -12.15 -7.33 -22.43
N GLN A 166 -12.24 -7.54 -23.74
CA GLN A 166 -11.23 -8.23 -24.54
C GLN A 166 -10.24 -7.25 -25.18
N GLN A 167 -10.55 -5.98 -25.20
CA GLN A 167 -9.68 -4.86 -25.59
C GLN A 167 -8.85 -4.37 -24.40
#